data_98dc29bdbb8b9833a9973af683c5d57e
#
_entry.id   98dc29bdbb8b9833a9973af683c5d57e
#
_cell.length_a   1.000
_cell.length_b   1.000
_cell.length_c   1.000
_cell.angle_alpha   90.00
_cell.angle_beta   90.00
_cell.angle_gamma   90.00
#
_symmetry.space_group_name_H-M   'P 1'
#
loop_
_entity.id
_entity.type
_entity.pdbx_description
1 polymer ?
#
loop_
_entity_poly.entity_id
_entity_poly.type
_entity_poly.pdbx_seq_one_letter_code
_entity_poly.pdbx_strand_id
1 'polypeptide(L)'
;MCIRDRVNLIGNAAYRQQKSPGAMNQHTDAVTGEVSRDFDINPYSYAINSSRALDPNTYYLRNYAPFNIHNELANNYNDYDVIDMKVQAELKYKPITKVELAVLGAYKFSTTTQANRITDQSNMAMAYRAMDDATMRDNNPWLYTDPDKPNTKPFSVLPKGGFYRETKYKMNSWDFRATASYNDVYANDHIVNVFGGMEVNNTDRSKSYFNGVGMQYDMGFLGDYDYRYFKQASEENSIYYSLDNTYNREVSFFGTITYSWKGRYTINGTTRYEGSNRLGKARSARWLPTWNVSGSWNASEEPWFKKTFNNALTHAMVRTSYSLTADPGPATYTNSTQILKAYTPYRIVGTDKESGIMTSELENSQLTYEKKHEFNIGSELGFLNNRINVTFDFFWRNNFDLIGPIATQGVGGQVIRYANTATMKSQGQELSVQTTNIKNNNLTWVTNVIFSHVTTEVTSLMSQARTIDLVNGEASSGFTMEGYPHRAIFSMPFQGLTDKGIPTYLNEKGELTSTDLDFQNRNSNGYLIYEGPTEPTITGSLGNEIKWKNWRLNVFLTYSFGSYVRLDLSLIHISEPTRPY
;
A
#
# COMPACT_ATOMS: atom_id res chain seq x y z
N MET A 1 12.23 -39.14 33.72
CA MET A 1 13.12 -38.26 32.96
C MET A 1 12.23 -37.29 32.17
N CYS A 2 12.00 -36.08 32.70
CA CYS A 2 11.22 -35.09 31.97
C CYS A 2 12.09 -34.56 30.84
N ILE A 3 11.71 -34.81 29.60
CA ILE A 3 12.37 -34.22 28.42
C ILE A 3 12.08 -32.73 28.51
N ARG A 4 13.11 -31.94 28.91
CA ARG A 4 13.05 -30.48 29.05
C ARG A 4 13.43 -29.77 27.77
N ASP A 5 13.86 -30.54 26.76
CA ASP A 5 14.40 -30.03 25.52
C ASP A 5 13.48 -30.41 24.38
N ARG A 6 13.21 -29.47 23.48
CA ARG A 6 12.37 -29.68 22.29
C ARG A 6 13.06 -29.13 21.05
N VAL A 7 13.01 -29.92 20.00
CA VAL A 7 13.39 -29.52 18.66
C VAL A 7 12.11 -29.51 17.82
N ASN A 8 11.77 -28.35 17.28
CA ASN A 8 10.66 -28.19 16.35
C ASN A 8 11.21 -27.91 14.97
N LEU A 9 10.83 -28.75 13.99
CA LEU A 9 11.12 -28.53 12.58
C LEU A 9 9.80 -28.26 11.87
N ILE A 10 9.72 -27.15 11.16
CA ILE A 10 8.55 -26.77 10.38
C ILE A 10 8.99 -26.50 8.95
N GLY A 11 8.39 -27.21 8.00
CA GLY A 11 8.56 -27.00 6.59
C GLY A 11 7.22 -26.66 5.95
N ASN A 12 7.15 -25.57 5.20
CA ASN A 12 6.02 -25.21 4.36
C ASN A 12 6.51 -25.02 2.94
N ALA A 13 5.78 -25.59 1.99
CA ALA A 13 5.96 -25.34 0.57
C ALA A 13 4.60 -25.12 -0.08
N ALA A 14 4.48 -24.07 -0.88
CA ALA A 14 3.29 -23.78 -1.64
C ALA A 14 3.66 -23.49 -3.09
N TYR A 15 2.89 -24.06 -4.00
CA TYR A 15 2.92 -23.75 -5.42
C TYR A 15 1.54 -23.29 -5.86
N ARG A 16 1.47 -22.18 -6.55
CA ARG A 16 0.22 -21.61 -7.06
C ARG A 16 0.41 -21.13 -8.48
N GLN A 17 -0.52 -21.53 -9.34
CA GLN A 17 -0.67 -20.98 -10.68
C GLN A 17 -1.96 -20.15 -10.75
N GLN A 18 -1.89 -19.02 -11.42
CA GLN A 18 -3.05 -18.16 -11.64
C GLN A 18 -2.96 -17.52 -13.01
N LYS A 19 -4.08 -17.45 -13.70
CA LYS A 19 -4.23 -16.70 -14.95
C LYS A 19 -5.14 -15.48 -14.71
N SER A 20 -4.76 -14.34 -15.25
CA SER A 20 -5.59 -13.12 -15.22
C SER A 20 -5.54 -12.41 -16.57
N PRO A 21 -6.49 -11.50 -16.87
CA PRO A 21 -6.39 -10.63 -18.03
C PRO A 21 -5.05 -9.88 -18.06
N GLY A 22 -4.58 -9.54 -19.24
CA GLY A 22 -3.37 -8.75 -19.44
C GLY A 22 -3.44 -7.40 -18.74
N ALA A 23 -2.28 -6.84 -18.42
CA ALA A 23 -2.19 -5.54 -17.78
C ALA A 23 -2.63 -4.43 -18.75
N MET A 24 -3.38 -3.48 -18.22
CA MET A 24 -3.74 -2.25 -18.90
C MET A 24 -2.51 -1.36 -19.03
N ASN A 25 -2.29 -0.79 -20.21
CA ASN A 25 -1.33 0.29 -20.41
C ASN A 25 -2.04 1.62 -20.14
N GLN A 26 -1.58 2.34 -19.13
CA GLN A 26 -2.04 3.69 -18.83
C GLN A 26 -0.93 4.67 -19.21
N HIS A 27 -1.27 5.66 -20.00
CA HIS A 27 -0.39 6.77 -20.35
C HIS A 27 -1.02 8.06 -19.83
N THR A 28 -0.23 8.86 -19.14
CA THR A 28 -0.63 10.20 -18.71
C THR A 28 0.12 11.21 -19.55
N ASP A 29 -0.60 12.07 -20.27
CA ASP A 29 -0.01 13.17 -21.01
C ASP A 29 0.63 14.15 -20.02
N ALA A 30 1.93 14.42 -20.20
CA ALA A 30 2.69 15.26 -19.27
C ALA A 30 2.31 16.76 -19.36
N VAL A 31 1.60 17.17 -20.41
CA VAL A 31 1.21 18.58 -20.65
C VAL A 31 -0.23 18.82 -20.25
N THR A 32 -1.13 17.92 -20.66
CA THR A 32 -2.57 18.07 -20.43
C THR A 32 -3.04 17.36 -19.15
N GLY A 33 -2.26 16.41 -18.61
CA GLY A 33 -2.67 15.54 -17.52
C GLY A 33 -3.72 14.50 -17.93
N GLU A 34 -4.06 14.41 -19.20
CA GLU A 34 -5.03 13.45 -19.71
C GLU A 34 -4.52 12.01 -19.57
N VAL A 35 -5.35 11.16 -19.01
CA VAL A 35 -5.05 9.74 -18.85
C VAL A 35 -5.68 8.97 -19.98
N SER A 36 -4.86 8.47 -20.90
CA SER A 36 -5.28 7.51 -21.91
C SER A 36 -5.03 6.06 -21.44
N ARG A 37 -5.96 5.17 -21.75
CA ARG A 37 -5.88 3.76 -21.44
C ARG A 37 -5.84 2.96 -22.73
N ASP A 38 -4.62 2.68 -23.16
CA ASP A 38 -4.42 1.90 -24.37
C ASP A 38 -4.57 0.40 -24.07
N PHE A 39 -5.28 -0.27 -24.97
CA PHE A 39 -5.48 -1.72 -24.89
C PHE A 39 -6.12 -2.21 -23.57
N ASP A 40 -7.00 -1.40 -22.99
CA ASP A 40 -7.75 -1.79 -21.79
C ASP A 40 -8.70 -2.96 -22.13
N ILE A 41 -8.42 -4.10 -21.51
CA ILE A 41 -9.20 -5.34 -21.63
C ILE A 41 -9.83 -5.77 -20.30
N ASN A 42 -9.88 -4.87 -19.31
CA ASN A 42 -10.55 -5.14 -18.05
C ASN A 42 -12.06 -5.35 -18.30
N PRO A 43 -12.64 -6.52 -17.95
CA PRO A 43 -14.05 -6.81 -18.22
C PRO A 43 -15.02 -5.81 -17.56
N TYR A 44 -14.67 -5.28 -16.39
CA TYR A 44 -15.47 -4.29 -15.69
C TYR A 44 -15.46 -2.94 -16.42
N SER A 45 -14.29 -2.46 -16.82
CA SER A 45 -14.13 -1.25 -17.61
C SER A 45 -14.85 -1.36 -18.95
N TYR A 46 -14.72 -2.52 -19.62
CA TYR A 46 -15.47 -2.82 -20.83
C TYR A 46 -16.97 -2.74 -20.63
N ALA A 47 -17.52 -3.39 -19.58
CA ALA A 47 -18.95 -3.43 -19.31
C ALA A 47 -19.55 -2.05 -19.00
N ILE A 48 -18.80 -1.16 -18.32
CA ILE A 48 -19.25 0.19 -18.00
C ILE A 48 -19.20 1.11 -19.22
N ASN A 49 -18.13 1.02 -20.02
CA ASN A 49 -17.86 1.95 -21.13
C ASN A 49 -18.42 1.48 -22.48
N SER A 50 -19.05 0.31 -22.52
CA SER A 50 -19.66 -0.22 -23.75
C SER A 50 -21.17 -0.04 -23.73
N SER A 51 -21.76 0.23 -24.91
CA SER A 51 -23.21 0.25 -25.07
C SER A 51 -23.83 -1.10 -24.71
N ARG A 52 -24.97 -1.10 -24.01
CA ARG A 52 -25.73 -2.31 -23.69
C ARG A 52 -26.27 -3.03 -24.93
N ALA A 53 -26.35 -2.31 -26.04
CA ALA A 53 -26.76 -2.88 -27.33
C ALA A 53 -25.61 -3.52 -28.10
N LEU A 54 -24.36 -3.38 -27.64
CA LEU A 54 -23.20 -3.97 -28.28
C LEU A 54 -23.14 -5.47 -27.97
N ASP A 55 -23.18 -6.32 -29.03
CA ASP A 55 -22.93 -7.75 -28.87
C ASP A 55 -21.42 -7.98 -28.57
N PRO A 56 -21.08 -8.54 -27.42
CA PRO A 56 -19.68 -8.80 -27.06
C PRO A 56 -18.96 -9.82 -27.95
N ASN A 57 -19.70 -10.55 -28.78
CA ASN A 57 -19.15 -11.49 -29.77
C ASN A 57 -18.79 -10.81 -31.10
N THR A 58 -19.25 -9.59 -31.33
CA THR A 58 -18.99 -8.87 -32.58
C THR A 58 -17.66 -8.14 -32.51
N TYR A 59 -16.88 -8.22 -33.60
CA TYR A 59 -15.66 -7.44 -33.74
C TYR A 59 -15.98 -6.03 -34.20
N TYR A 60 -15.30 -5.06 -33.60
CA TYR A 60 -15.32 -3.66 -34.03
C TYR A 60 -13.90 -3.10 -34.08
N LEU A 61 -13.73 -1.95 -34.75
CA LEU A 61 -12.42 -1.33 -34.85
C LEU A 61 -12.06 -0.55 -33.58
N ARG A 62 -10.92 -0.89 -32.98
CA ARG A 62 -10.32 -0.18 -31.85
C ARG A 62 -8.81 -0.18 -31.99
N ASN A 63 -8.16 0.96 -31.75
CA ASN A 63 -6.72 1.09 -31.91
C ASN A 63 -6.22 0.64 -33.31
N TYR A 64 -6.91 1.08 -34.37
CA TYR A 64 -6.62 0.72 -35.77
C TYR A 64 -6.73 -0.77 -36.12
N ALA A 65 -7.20 -1.62 -35.21
CA ALA A 65 -7.26 -3.07 -35.39
C ALA A 65 -8.59 -3.65 -34.87
N PRO A 66 -8.98 -4.86 -35.35
CA PRO A 66 -10.15 -5.55 -34.84
C PRO A 66 -10.04 -5.80 -33.32
N PHE A 67 -11.13 -5.54 -32.62
CA PHE A 67 -11.25 -5.75 -31.18
C PHE A 67 -12.50 -6.59 -30.87
N ASN A 68 -12.32 -7.57 -30.02
CA ASN A 68 -13.40 -8.33 -29.38
C ASN A 68 -12.95 -8.70 -27.97
N ILE A 69 -13.77 -8.43 -26.95
CA ILE A 69 -13.36 -8.62 -25.55
C ILE A 69 -13.05 -10.09 -25.23
N HIS A 70 -13.80 -11.05 -25.75
CA HIS A 70 -13.54 -12.46 -25.53
C HIS A 70 -12.25 -12.91 -26.20
N ASN A 71 -11.98 -12.42 -27.40
CA ASN A 71 -10.70 -12.64 -28.08
C ASN A 71 -9.53 -12.06 -27.28
N GLU A 72 -9.66 -10.83 -26.77
CA GLU A 72 -8.61 -10.20 -25.98
C GLU A 72 -8.31 -10.96 -24.68
N LEU A 73 -9.33 -11.41 -23.97
CA LEU A 73 -9.14 -12.21 -22.75
C LEU A 73 -8.45 -13.55 -23.02
N ALA A 74 -8.59 -14.10 -24.21
CA ALA A 74 -7.91 -15.31 -24.64
C ALA A 74 -6.47 -15.07 -25.12
N ASN A 75 -6.20 -13.91 -25.75
CA ASN A 75 -4.99 -13.60 -26.48
C ASN A 75 -4.07 -12.56 -25.80
N ASN A 76 -4.51 -11.94 -24.70
CA ASN A 76 -3.71 -11.03 -23.87
C ASN A 76 -3.96 -11.33 -22.40
N TYR A 77 -3.06 -12.06 -21.77
CA TYR A 77 -3.23 -12.53 -20.40
C TYR A 77 -1.91 -12.61 -19.66
N ASN A 78 -2.01 -12.62 -18.33
CA ASN A 78 -0.88 -12.87 -17.43
C ASN A 78 -0.98 -14.28 -16.86
N ASP A 79 0.11 -15.02 -16.94
CA ASP A 79 0.34 -16.24 -16.18
C ASP A 79 1.21 -15.90 -14.97
N TYR A 80 0.79 -16.33 -13.79
CA TYR A 80 1.53 -16.21 -12.56
C TYR A 80 1.90 -17.59 -12.04
N ASP A 81 3.18 -17.82 -11.86
CA ASP A 81 3.74 -18.98 -11.16
C ASP A 81 4.37 -18.50 -9.86
N VAL A 82 3.84 -18.98 -8.74
CA VAL A 82 4.31 -18.58 -7.40
C VAL A 82 4.79 -19.82 -6.67
N ILE A 83 6.03 -19.78 -6.21
CA ILE A 83 6.63 -20.78 -5.34
C ILE A 83 7.03 -20.10 -4.04
N ASP A 84 6.54 -20.62 -2.93
CA ASP A 84 6.93 -20.21 -1.58
C ASP A 84 7.41 -21.42 -0.80
N MET A 85 8.61 -21.31 -0.24
CA MET A 85 9.20 -22.35 0.61
C MET A 85 9.72 -21.71 1.89
N LYS A 86 9.39 -22.29 3.04
CA LYS A 86 9.93 -21.89 4.34
C LYS A 86 10.35 -23.13 5.10
N VAL A 87 11.57 -23.12 5.61
CA VAL A 87 12.08 -24.11 6.56
C VAL A 87 12.48 -23.37 7.83
N GLN A 88 12.04 -23.89 8.96
CA GLN A 88 12.31 -23.31 10.27
C GLN A 88 12.70 -24.41 11.24
N ALA A 89 13.76 -24.17 12.00
CA ALA A 89 14.21 -25.01 13.10
C ALA A 89 14.20 -24.20 14.41
N GLU A 90 13.63 -24.74 15.44
CA GLU A 90 13.61 -24.13 16.77
C GLU A 90 14.10 -25.13 17.79
N LEU A 91 15.09 -24.74 18.58
CA LEU A 91 15.60 -25.49 19.73
C LEU A 91 15.18 -24.77 21.01
N LYS A 92 14.46 -25.46 21.90
CA LYS A 92 14.10 -24.98 23.23
C LYS A 92 14.83 -25.81 24.29
N TYR A 93 15.45 -25.11 25.22
CA TYR A 93 16.18 -25.71 26.35
C TYR A 93 15.72 -25.09 27.66
N LYS A 94 15.35 -25.94 28.64
CA LYS A 94 14.93 -25.52 29.97
C LYS A 94 15.96 -25.98 31.00
N PRO A 95 16.99 -25.18 31.30
CA PRO A 95 18.00 -25.54 32.30
C PRO A 95 17.35 -25.72 33.69
N ILE A 96 16.37 -24.90 34.02
CA ILE A 96 15.52 -24.99 35.22
C ILE A 96 14.08 -24.72 34.82
N THR A 97 13.12 -25.11 35.68
CA THR A 97 11.67 -24.96 35.41
C THR A 97 11.24 -23.52 35.13
N LYS A 98 11.97 -22.55 35.67
CA LYS A 98 11.64 -21.13 35.59
C LYS A 98 12.29 -20.42 34.39
N VAL A 99 13.30 -21.03 33.77
CA VAL A 99 14.07 -20.43 32.64
C VAL A 99 13.89 -21.28 31.39
N GLU A 100 13.53 -20.62 30.30
CA GLU A 100 13.53 -21.22 28.97
C GLU A 100 14.43 -20.40 28.04
N LEU A 101 15.34 -21.09 27.38
CA LEU A 101 16.20 -20.55 26.33
C LEU A 101 15.68 -21.11 25.01
N ALA A 102 15.54 -20.28 23.98
CA ALA A 102 15.13 -20.73 22.66
C ALA A 102 16.02 -20.08 21.60
N VAL A 103 16.39 -20.92 20.61
CA VAL A 103 17.11 -20.47 19.41
C VAL A 103 16.30 -20.92 18.20
N LEU A 104 16.03 -19.99 17.30
CA LEU A 104 15.27 -20.20 16.09
C LEU A 104 16.10 -19.77 14.90
N GLY A 105 16.18 -20.63 13.89
CA GLY A 105 16.68 -20.31 12.57
C GLY A 105 15.60 -20.58 11.53
N ALA A 106 15.41 -19.68 10.60
CA ALA A 106 14.49 -19.86 9.50
C ALA A 106 15.12 -19.43 8.16
N TYR A 107 14.78 -20.16 7.12
CA TYR A 107 15.10 -19.79 5.74
C TYR A 107 13.83 -19.77 4.90
N LYS A 108 13.62 -18.68 4.18
CA LYS A 108 12.51 -18.51 3.26
C LYS A 108 13.01 -18.23 1.86
N PHE A 109 12.49 -18.98 0.90
CA PHE A 109 12.67 -18.76 -0.52
C PHE A 109 11.32 -18.52 -1.16
N SER A 110 11.19 -17.45 -1.94
CA SER A 110 9.98 -17.16 -2.72
C SER A 110 10.38 -16.73 -4.11
N THR A 111 9.68 -17.25 -5.11
CA THR A 111 9.80 -16.77 -6.49
C THR A 111 8.41 -16.61 -7.09
N THR A 112 8.21 -15.48 -7.78
CA THR A 112 7.00 -15.21 -8.55
C THR A 112 7.44 -14.87 -9.97
N THR A 113 6.97 -15.63 -10.93
CA THR A 113 7.12 -15.32 -12.35
C THR A 113 5.76 -14.84 -12.86
N GLN A 114 5.72 -13.62 -13.35
CA GLN A 114 4.59 -13.04 -14.07
C GLN A 114 4.95 -12.99 -15.55
N ALA A 115 4.28 -13.77 -16.37
CA ALA A 115 4.45 -13.79 -17.81
C ALA A 115 3.21 -13.21 -18.48
N ASN A 116 3.31 -11.99 -19.03
CA ASN A 116 2.27 -11.41 -19.86
C ASN A 116 2.47 -11.90 -21.30
N ARG A 117 1.47 -12.64 -21.77
CA ARG A 117 1.45 -13.23 -23.11
C ARG A 117 0.44 -12.48 -23.96
N ILE A 118 0.95 -11.80 -24.98
CA ILE A 118 0.16 -11.05 -25.96
C ILE A 118 0.40 -11.71 -27.30
N THR A 119 -0.60 -12.49 -27.76
CA THR A 119 -0.43 -13.24 -29.00
C THR A 119 -0.57 -12.33 -30.23
N ASP A 120 -0.23 -12.84 -31.38
CA ASP A 120 -0.37 -12.17 -32.67
C ASP A 120 -1.82 -11.85 -33.07
N GLN A 121 -2.79 -12.56 -32.46
CA GLN A 121 -4.23 -12.37 -32.65
C GLN A 121 -4.85 -11.34 -31.70
N SER A 122 -4.08 -10.73 -30.82
CA SER A 122 -4.56 -9.67 -29.94
C SER A 122 -4.69 -8.33 -30.67
N ASN A 123 -5.64 -7.50 -30.25
CA ASN A 123 -5.79 -6.12 -30.77
C ASN A 123 -4.48 -5.34 -30.67
N MET A 124 -3.72 -5.51 -29.57
CA MET A 124 -2.43 -4.85 -29.39
C MET A 124 -1.42 -5.26 -30.47
N ALA A 125 -1.23 -6.55 -30.70
CA ALA A 125 -0.27 -7.00 -31.71
C ALA A 125 -0.70 -6.61 -33.13
N MET A 126 -2.00 -6.62 -33.41
CA MET A 126 -2.54 -6.16 -34.70
C MET A 126 -2.39 -4.65 -34.89
N ALA A 127 -2.59 -3.85 -33.83
CA ALA A 127 -2.41 -2.39 -33.89
C ALA A 127 -0.99 -2.00 -34.25
N TYR A 128 0.03 -2.69 -33.73
CA TYR A 128 1.43 -2.48 -34.10
C TYR A 128 1.77 -2.82 -35.56
N ARG A 129 0.84 -3.47 -36.27
CA ARG A 129 0.97 -3.84 -37.69
C ARG A 129 0.00 -3.12 -38.62
N ALA A 130 -0.96 -2.39 -38.07
CA ALA A 130 -2.02 -1.76 -38.82
C ALA A 130 -1.47 -0.61 -39.69
N MET A 131 -1.29 -0.89 -40.99
CA MET A 131 -0.78 0.04 -42.01
C MET A 131 -1.37 -0.25 -43.39
N ASP A 132 -2.59 -0.79 -43.47
CA ASP A 132 -3.24 -1.26 -44.68
C ASP A 132 -3.50 -0.13 -45.68
N ASP A 133 -3.78 1.07 -45.22
CA ASP A 133 -3.92 2.26 -46.05
C ASP A 133 -3.00 3.42 -45.60
N ALA A 134 -2.88 4.46 -46.41
CA ALA A 134 -2.01 5.58 -46.14
C ALA A 134 -2.46 6.39 -44.90
N THR A 135 -3.77 6.56 -44.72
CA THR A 135 -4.33 7.34 -43.61
C THR A 135 -4.09 6.61 -42.28
N MET A 136 -4.34 5.32 -42.25
CA MET A 136 -4.09 4.48 -41.09
C MET A 136 -2.60 4.47 -40.75
N ARG A 137 -1.75 4.22 -41.73
CA ARG A 137 -0.30 4.20 -41.53
C ARG A 137 0.25 5.52 -40.99
N ASP A 138 -0.18 6.66 -41.55
CA ASP A 138 0.37 7.96 -41.21
C ASP A 138 -0.17 8.50 -39.86
N ASN A 139 -1.29 7.98 -39.37
CA ASN A 139 -1.89 8.36 -38.09
C ASN A 139 -1.76 7.30 -36.98
N ASN A 140 -1.24 6.11 -37.26
CA ASN A 140 -1.08 5.06 -36.27
C ASN A 140 0.13 5.31 -35.37
N PRO A 141 -0.05 5.66 -34.10
CA PRO A 141 1.06 5.98 -33.17
C PRO A 141 1.90 4.76 -32.79
N TRP A 142 1.43 3.54 -33.10
CA TRP A 142 2.15 2.30 -32.80
C TRP A 142 3.19 1.92 -33.85
N LEU A 143 3.21 2.64 -34.97
CA LEU A 143 4.23 2.46 -36.01
C LEU A 143 5.44 3.34 -35.72
N TYR A 144 6.60 2.85 -36.11
CA TYR A 144 7.88 3.54 -35.92
C TYR A 144 8.25 4.34 -37.15
N THR A 145 8.64 5.59 -36.94
CA THR A 145 9.28 6.44 -37.95
C THR A 145 10.72 6.64 -37.54
N ASP A 146 11.66 6.24 -38.42
CA ASP A 146 13.10 6.36 -38.15
C ASP A 146 13.53 7.82 -38.14
N PRO A 147 13.95 8.40 -37.01
CA PRO A 147 14.37 9.81 -36.96
C PRO A 147 15.62 10.09 -37.77
N ASP A 148 16.48 9.10 -38.06
CA ASP A 148 17.64 9.24 -38.89
C ASP A 148 17.27 9.29 -40.39
N LYS A 149 16.01 8.92 -40.72
CA LYS A 149 15.49 8.89 -42.09
C LYS A 149 14.10 9.52 -42.16
N PRO A 150 13.99 10.83 -41.95
CA PRO A 150 12.71 11.53 -41.80
C PRO A 150 11.75 11.43 -43.00
N ASN A 151 12.27 11.07 -44.19
CA ASN A 151 11.47 10.88 -45.38
C ASN A 151 10.96 9.45 -45.59
N THR A 152 11.23 8.53 -44.65
CA THR A 152 10.68 7.18 -44.71
C THR A 152 9.27 7.15 -44.11
N LYS A 153 8.42 6.34 -44.72
CA LYS A 153 7.06 6.13 -44.20
C LYS A 153 7.12 5.34 -42.89
N PRO A 154 6.19 5.58 -41.95
CA PRO A 154 6.04 4.76 -40.77
C PRO A 154 5.92 3.26 -41.12
N PHE A 155 6.53 2.40 -40.30
CA PHE A 155 6.52 0.96 -40.52
C PHE A 155 6.42 0.21 -39.19
N SER A 156 6.04 -1.06 -39.26
CA SER A 156 5.91 -1.91 -38.09
C SER A 156 7.27 -2.43 -37.60
N VAL A 157 7.54 -2.33 -36.30
CA VAL A 157 8.66 -3.01 -35.62
C VAL A 157 8.26 -4.39 -35.11
N LEU A 158 6.99 -4.79 -35.29
CA LEU A 158 6.44 -6.09 -34.98
C LEU A 158 5.84 -6.74 -36.25
N PRO A 159 6.66 -7.13 -37.25
CA PRO A 159 6.14 -7.65 -38.50
C PRO A 159 5.38 -8.98 -38.33
N LYS A 160 5.75 -9.79 -37.32
CA LYS A 160 5.11 -11.07 -36.98
C LYS A 160 5.09 -11.31 -35.48
N GLY A 161 4.23 -12.24 -35.04
CA GLY A 161 4.10 -12.65 -33.65
C GLY A 161 3.51 -11.58 -32.73
N GLY A 162 3.66 -11.77 -31.47
CA GLY A 162 3.16 -10.89 -30.41
C GLY A 162 4.27 -10.51 -29.43
N PHE A 163 3.89 -10.23 -28.19
CA PHE A 163 4.83 -9.86 -27.12
C PHE A 163 4.86 -10.94 -26.03
N TYR A 164 6.03 -11.15 -25.46
CA TYR A 164 6.24 -11.91 -24.25
C TYR A 164 6.96 -11.03 -23.22
N ARG A 165 6.24 -10.59 -22.21
CA ARG A 165 6.79 -9.74 -21.15
C ARG A 165 6.87 -10.56 -19.87
N GLU A 166 8.07 -10.76 -19.36
CA GLU A 166 8.30 -11.51 -18.13
C GLU A 166 8.82 -10.58 -17.03
N THR A 167 8.17 -10.63 -15.86
CA THR A 167 8.72 -10.06 -14.65
C THR A 167 8.91 -11.19 -13.64
N LYS A 168 10.14 -11.40 -13.22
CA LYS A 168 10.48 -12.40 -12.22
C LYS A 168 10.93 -11.73 -10.92
N TYR A 169 10.26 -12.07 -9.84
CA TYR A 169 10.61 -11.67 -8.49
C TYR A 169 11.19 -12.86 -7.76
N LYS A 170 12.33 -12.68 -7.13
CA LYS A 170 12.97 -13.68 -6.29
C LYS A 170 13.31 -13.07 -4.95
N MET A 171 13.01 -13.79 -3.87
CA MET A 171 13.34 -13.42 -2.51
C MET A 171 14.02 -14.57 -1.80
N ASN A 172 15.16 -14.29 -1.19
CA ASN A 172 15.82 -15.17 -0.22
C ASN A 172 15.84 -14.41 1.12
N SER A 173 15.37 -15.06 2.16
CA SER A 173 15.42 -14.50 3.52
C SER A 173 15.92 -15.55 4.49
N TRP A 174 16.72 -15.12 5.44
CA TRP A 174 17.05 -15.93 6.60
C TRP A 174 16.87 -15.10 7.87
N ASP A 175 16.35 -15.75 8.88
CA ASP A 175 16.07 -15.17 10.18
C ASP A 175 16.79 -15.98 11.25
N PHE A 176 17.38 -15.29 12.20
CA PHE A 176 17.95 -15.89 13.39
C PHE A 176 17.41 -15.16 14.61
N ARG A 177 16.91 -15.90 15.61
CA ARG A 177 16.41 -15.35 16.86
C ARG A 177 16.92 -16.18 18.02
N ALA A 178 17.46 -15.52 19.04
CA ALA A 178 17.81 -16.12 20.32
C ALA A 178 17.05 -15.41 21.43
N THR A 179 16.36 -16.16 22.28
CA THR A 179 15.53 -15.60 23.36
C THR A 179 15.77 -16.32 24.68
N ALA A 180 15.58 -15.58 25.75
CA ALA A 180 15.57 -16.11 27.12
C ALA A 180 14.30 -15.61 27.83
N SER A 181 13.62 -16.49 28.53
CA SER A 181 12.49 -16.14 29.38
C SER A 181 12.68 -16.66 30.80
N TYR A 182 12.24 -15.86 31.76
CA TYR A 182 12.18 -16.22 33.15
C TYR A 182 10.75 -15.96 33.66
N ASN A 183 10.13 -16.97 34.26
CA ASN A 183 8.79 -16.87 34.79
C ASN A 183 8.76 -17.47 36.21
N ASP A 184 8.31 -16.68 37.16
CA ASP A 184 8.25 -17.11 38.54
C ASP A 184 7.06 -16.47 39.29
N VAL A 185 6.65 -17.15 40.37
CA VAL A 185 5.64 -16.66 41.30
C VAL A 185 6.23 -16.71 42.70
N TYR A 186 6.41 -15.53 43.30
CA TYR A 186 6.93 -15.39 44.67
C TYR A 186 5.81 -15.16 45.66
N ALA A 187 5.89 -15.81 46.79
CA ALA A 187 4.94 -15.69 47.90
C ALA A 187 3.46 -15.85 47.47
N ASN A 188 3.19 -16.58 46.40
CA ASN A 188 1.89 -16.80 45.74
C ASN A 188 1.17 -15.55 45.19
N ASP A 189 1.70 -14.38 45.45
CA ASP A 189 1.07 -13.09 45.15
C ASP A 189 1.82 -12.26 44.10
N HIS A 190 3.12 -12.52 43.90
CA HIS A 190 3.97 -11.74 43.04
C HIS A 190 4.36 -12.54 41.79
N ILE A 191 3.79 -12.21 40.67
CA ILE A 191 4.09 -12.84 39.39
C ILE A 191 5.10 -11.97 38.63
N VAL A 192 6.24 -12.56 38.27
CA VAL A 192 7.31 -11.90 37.54
C VAL A 192 7.58 -12.67 36.25
N ASN A 193 7.47 -12.00 35.13
CA ASN A 193 7.85 -12.53 33.82
C ASN A 193 8.91 -11.58 33.20
N VAL A 194 10.05 -12.15 32.83
CA VAL A 194 11.12 -11.44 32.13
C VAL A 194 11.39 -12.18 30.82
N PHE A 195 11.39 -11.45 29.74
CA PHE A 195 11.66 -11.98 28.41
C PHE A 195 12.62 -11.06 27.69
N GLY A 196 13.58 -11.61 26.97
CA GLY A 196 14.48 -10.81 26.16
C GLY A 196 15.18 -11.64 25.12
N GLY A 197 15.78 -10.97 24.16
CA GLY A 197 16.46 -11.66 23.10
C GLY A 197 17.08 -10.73 22.05
N MET A 198 17.61 -11.39 21.02
CA MET A 198 18.12 -10.74 19.82
C MET A 198 17.53 -11.40 18.58
N GLU A 199 17.42 -10.63 17.53
CA GLU A 199 16.92 -11.06 16.23
C GLU A 199 17.77 -10.44 15.12
N VAL A 200 18.10 -11.24 14.12
CA VAL A 200 18.78 -10.83 12.90
C VAL A 200 17.94 -11.28 11.71
N ASN A 201 17.57 -10.34 10.88
CA ASN A 201 16.84 -10.58 9.64
C ASN A 201 17.67 -10.14 8.44
N ASN A 202 17.72 -10.99 7.43
CA ASN A 202 18.40 -10.74 6.19
C ASN A 202 17.52 -11.13 5.02
N THR A 203 17.17 -10.18 4.17
CA THR A 203 16.32 -10.40 3.01
C THR A 203 16.94 -9.81 1.76
N ASP A 204 17.18 -10.66 0.78
CA ASP A 204 17.63 -10.30 -0.55
C ASP A 204 16.48 -10.46 -1.53
N ARG A 205 16.19 -9.40 -2.28
CA ARG A 205 15.19 -9.42 -3.34
C ARG A 205 15.84 -9.06 -4.65
N SER A 206 15.48 -9.79 -5.69
CA SER A 206 15.83 -9.45 -7.06
C SER A 206 14.59 -9.41 -7.93
N LYS A 207 14.54 -8.43 -8.80
CA LYS A 207 13.53 -8.27 -9.84
C LYS A 207 14.24 -8.26 -11.18
N SER A 208 13.80 -9.10 -12.10
CA SER A 208 14.20 -9.03 -13.50
C SER A 208 12.99 -8.80 -14.37
N TYR A 209 13.14 -7.95 -15.35
CA TYR A 209 12.13 -7.68 -16.36
C TYR A 209 12.71 -7.93 -17.74
N PHE A 210 11.93 -8.57 -18.59
CA PHE A 210 12.25 -8.83 -19.97
C PHE A 210 11.02 -8.56 -20.85
N ASN A 211 11.22 -7.83 -21.95
CA ASN A 211 10.18 -7.56 -22.94
C ASN A 211 10.63 -8.15 -24.29
N GLY A 212 10.15 -9.35 -24.58
CA GLY A 212 10.35 -10.03 -25.85
C GLY A 212 9.32 -9.61 -26.88
N VAL A 213 9.75 -9.37 -28.09
CA VAL A 213 8.93 -8.96 -29.23
C VAL A 213 9.04 -10.02 -30.34
N GLY A 214 7.98 -10.15 -31.15
CA GLY A 214 7.96 -11.09 -32.27
C GLY A 214 7.77 -12.57 -31.87
N MET A 215 7.17 -12.83 -30.73
CA MET A 215 6.93 -14.20 -30.26
C MET A 215 5.76 -14.82 -31.03
N GLN A 216 6.05 -15.90 -31.77
CA GLN A 216 5.07 -16.70 -32.53
C GLN A 216 4.60 -17.87 -31.66
N TYR A 217 3.46 -17.69 -30.99
CA TYR A 217 2.94 -18.66 -30.02
C TYR A 217 2.44 -19.94 -30.67
N ASP A 218 1.90 -19.88 -31.86
CA ASP A 218 1.41 -21.00 -32.68
C ASP A 218 2.53 -21.78 -33.35
N MET A 219 3.73 -21.20 -33.47
CA MET A 219 4.93 -21.81 -34.05
C MET A 219 5.88 -22.39 -32.96
N GLY A 220 5.37 -22.73 -31.79
CA GLY A 220 6.19 -23.28 -30.69
C GLY A 220 7.10 -22.26 -30.02
N PHE A 221 6.63 -21.02 -29.85
CA PHE A 221 7.34 -19.92 -29.21
C PHE A 221 8.60 -19.46 -29.96
N LEU A 222 8.59 -19.53 -31.28
CA LEU A 222 9.68 -19.00 -32.10
C LEU A 222 9.72 -17.48 -32.00
N GLY A 223 10.89 -16.91 -31.70
CA GLY A 223 11.10 -15.46 -31.73
C GLY A 223 11.52 -15.00 -33.13
N ASP A 224 10.78 -14.04 -33.69
CA ASP A 224 11.11 -13.35 -34.96
C ASP A 224 11.08 -11.84 -34.71
N TYR A 225 12.22 -11.29 -34.30
CA TYR A 225 12.33 -9.90 -33.89
C TYR A 225 13.10 -9.05 -34.89
N ASP A 226 12.59 -7.84 -35.12
CA ASP A 226 13.24 -6.83 -35.93
C ASP A 226 14.23 -6.03 -35.07
N TYR A 227 15.47 -5.86 -35.53
CA TYR A 227 16.49 -5.05 -34.82
C TYR A 227 16.05 -3.60 -34.60
N ARG A 228 15.16 -3.08 -35.44
CA ARG A 228 14.62 -1.73 -35.34
C ARG A 228 13.75 -1.50 -34.10
N TYR A 229 13.17 -2.56 -33.54
CA TYR A 229 12.52 -2.47 -32.25
C TYR A 229 13.50 -2.03 -31.14
N PHE A 230 14.71 -2.55 -31.13
CA PHE A 230 15.72 -2.18 -30.14
C PHE A 230 16.25 -0.76 -30.40
N LYS A 231 16.31 -0.34 -31.67
CA LYS A 231 16.65 1.05 -32.04
C LYS A 231 15.58 2.00 -31.48
N GLN A 232 14.30 1.76 -31.76
CA GLN A 232 13.17 2.52 -31.23
C GLN A 232 13.21 2.57 -29.70
N ALA A 233 13.31 1.42 -29.04
CA ALA A 233 13.37 1.34 -27.59
C ALA A 233 14.51 2.18 -26.99
N SER A 234 15.65 2.21 -27.67
CA SER A 234 16.81 3.01 -27.28
C SER A 234 16.60 4.51 -27.46
N GLU A 235 15.91 4.93 -28.52
CA GLU A 235 15.58 6.33 -28.83
C GLU A 235 14.50 6.88 -27.89
N GLU A 236 13.50 6.06 -27.57
CA GLU A 236 12.40 6.42 -26.69
C GLU A 236 12.71 6.21 -25.20
N ASN A 237 13.94 5.81 -24.84
CA ASN A 237 14.32 5.38 -23.49
C ASN A 237 13.40 4.29 -22.91
N SER A 238 12.81 3.47 -23.77
CA SER A 238 12.00 2.33 -23.37
C SER A 238 12.87 1.19 -22.86
N ILE A 239 12.47 0.60 -21.74
CA ILE A 239 13.19 -0.50 -21.12
C ILE A 239 12.69 -1.82 -21.70
N TYR A 240 13.58 -2.58 -22.37
CA TYR A 240 13.27 -3.95 -22.83
C TYR A 240 13.85 -5.04 -21.94
N TYR A 241 14.80 -4.72 -21.05
CA TYR A 241 15.20 -5.56 -19.93
C TYR A 241 15.69 -4.70 -18.76
N SER A 242 15.51 -5.17 -17.54
CA SER A 242 16.09 -4.55 -16.36
C SER A 242 16.37 -5.57 -15.27
N LEU A 243 17.36 -5.26 -14.44
CA LEU A 243 17.72 -6.02 -13.25
C LEU A 243 17.74 -5.04 -12.07
N ASP A 244 17.05 -5.42 -11.01
CA ASP A 244 16.98 -4.63 -9.79
C ASP A 244 17.19 -5.55 -8.57
N ASN A 245 18.05 -5.13 -7.64
CA ASN A 245 18.38 -5.89 -6.46
C ASN A 245 18.25 -4.99 -5.23
N THR A 246 17.54 -5.51 -4.23
CA THR A 246 17.41 -4.84 -2.93
C THR A 246 17.85 -5.76 -1.80
N TYR A 247 18.56 -5.18 -0.83
CA TYR A 247 19.14 -5.90 0.30
C TYR A 247 18.63 -5.26 1.59
N ASN A 248 17.90 -6.02 2.40
CA ASN A 248 17.46 -5.59 3.71
C ASN A 248 18.20 -6.36 4.80
N ARG A 249 18.76 -5.63 5.75
CA ARG A 249 19.54 -6.16 6.87
C ARG A 249 19.07 -5.47 8.13
N GLU A 250 18.58 -6.25 9.08
CA GLU A 250 18.03 -5.74 10.32
C GLU A 250 18.60 -6.53 11.50
N VAL A 251 18.96 -5.83 12.56
CA VAL A 251 19.38 -6.41 13.83
C VAL A 251 18.61 -5.72 14.93
N SER A 252 18.06 -6.49 15.85
CA SER A 252 17.35 -5.94 16.98
C SER A 252 17.66 -6.68 18.28
N PHE A 253 17.61 -5.93 19.38
CA PHE A 253 17.64 -6.43 20.75
C PHE A 253 16.37 -5.99 21.43
N PHE A 254 15.71 -6.88 22.16
CA PHE A 254 14.45 -6.57 22.79
C PHE A 254 14.35 -7.18 24.18
N GLY A 255 13.53 -6.57 25.03
CA GLY A 255 13.25 -7.05 26.35
C GLY A 255 11.86 -6.62 26.83
N THR A 256 11.25 -7.47 27.64
CA THR A 256 9.96 -7.22 28.29
C THR A 256 10.04 -7.66 29.72
N ILE A 257 9.53 -6.84 30.64
CA ILE A 257 9.37 -7.17 32.05
C ILE A 257 7.91 -6.93 32.39
N THR A 258 7.26 -7.97 32.92
CA THR A 258 5.89 -7.89 33.43
C THR A 258 5.90 -8.28 34.91
N TYR A 259 5.34 -7.42 35.73
CA TYR A 259 5.09 -7.68 37.14
C TYR A 259 3.61 -7.55 37.43
N SER A 260 3.05 -8.57 38.10
CA SER A 260 1.66 -8.54 38.55
C SER A 260 1.58 -8.88 40.02
N TRP A 261 0.88 -8.04 40.79
CA TRP A 261 0.62 -8.26 42.21
C TRP A 261 -0.82 -8.72 42.39
N LYS A 262 -0.97 -9.95 42.93
CA LYS A 262 -2.26 -10.62 43.22
C LYS A 262 -3.20 -10.71 42.01
N GLY A 263 -2.70 -10.56 40.77
CA GLY A 263 -3.54 -10.46 39.57
C GLY A 263 -4.38 -9.18 39.50
N ARG A 264 -4.20 -8.24 40.43
CA ARG A 264 -4.95 -6.96 40.51
C ARG A 264 -4.24 -5.83 39.77
N TYR A 265 -2.97 -5.66 40.04
CA TYR A 265 -2.16 -4.59 39.47
C TYR A 265 -1.08 -5.23 38.64
N THR A 266 -1.04 -4.86 37.36
CA THR A 266 0.00 -5.35 36.45
C THR A 266 0.70 -4.16 35.82
N ILE A 267 2.02 -4.20 35.84
CA ILE A 267 2.87 -3.23 35.13
C ILE A 267 3.69 -4.01 34.11
N ASN A 268 3.74 -3.52 32.90
CA ASN A 268 4.55 -4.08 31.82
C ASN A 268 5.45 -3.00 31.23
N GLY A 269 6.72 -3.33 31.02
CA GLY A 269 7.68 -2.53 30.31
C GLY A 269 8.30 -3.34 29.18
N THR A 270 8.26 -2.81 27.97
CA THR A 270 8.87 -3.41 26.77
C THR A 270 9.84 -2.42 26.16
N THR A 271 11.00 -2.89 25.71
CA THR A 271 11.96 -2.10 24.96
C THR A 271 12.49 -2.90 23.77
N ARG A 272 12.77 -2.21 22.68
CA ARG A 272 13.45 -2.75 21.50
C ARG A 272 14.46 -1.73 20.98
N TYR A 273 15.65 -2.19 20.72
CA TYR A 273 16.71 -1.41 20.10
C TYR A 273 17.09 -2.06 18.78
N GLU A 274 16.79 -1.40 17.68
CA GLU A 274 16.98 -1.97 16.35
C GLU A 274 17.74 -1.05 15.41
N GLY A 275 18.39 -1.67 14.43
CA GLY A 275 19.08 -0.99 13.36
C GLY A 275 18.82 -1.66 12.01
N SER A 276 18.62 -0.83 10.99
CA SER A 276 18.36 -1.27 9.62
C SER A 276 19.32 -0.55 8.64
N ASN A 277 19.76 -1.27 7.60
CA ASN A 277 20.55 -0.68 6.52
C ASN A 277 19.71 0.22 5.59
N ARG A 278 18.39 0.22 5.75
CA ARG A 278 17.45 1.05 4.98
C ARG A 278 17.53 2.53 5.34
N LEU A 279 18.08 2.86 6.49
CA LEU A 279 18.13 4.21 7.02
C LEU A 279 19.52 4.85 6.83
N GLY A 280 19.61 6.14 7.09
CA GLY A 280 20.84 6.90 6.94
C GLY A 280 22.04 6.29 7.68
N LYS A 281 23.26 6.65 7.28
CA LYS A 281 24.50 6.11 7.87
C LYS A 281 24.77 6.62 9.28
N ALA A 282 24.22 7.78 9.67
CA ALA A 282 24.39 8.32 11.01
C ALA A 282 23.84 7.33 12.06
N ARG A 283 24.60 7.11 13.14
CA ARG A 283 24.20 6.16 14.19
C ARG A 283 22.83 6.51 14.79
N SER A 284 22.58 7.78 15.04
CA SER A 284 21.30 8.28 15.57
C SER A 284 20.12 8.12 14.60
N ALA A 285 20.39 8.07 13.29
CA ALA A 285 19.36 7.84 12.28
C ALA A 285 19.05 6.34 12.11
N ARG A 286 20.10 5.50 12.17
CA ARG A 286 20.02 4.06 11.90
C ARG A 286 19.54 3.23 13.09
N TRP A 287 19.91 3.62 14.31
CA TRP A 287 19.63 2.89 15.52
C TRP A 287 18.65 3.65 16.39
N LEU A 288 17.51 3.04 16.69
CA LEU A 288 16.46 3.68 17.48
C LEU A 288 15.99 2.77 18.62
N PRO A 289 15.96 3.25 19.88
CA PRO A 289 15.23 2.59 20.95
C PRO A 289 13.73 2.90 20.83
N THR A 290 12.91 1.86 20.79
CA THR A 290 11.46 1.94 20.96
C THR A 290 11.08 1.34 22.30
N TRP A 291 9.97 1.79 22.88
CA TRP A 291 9.57 1.33 24.20
C TRP A 291 8.06 1.49 24.41
N ASN A 292 7.54 0.68 25.33
CA ASN A 292 6.18 0.78 25.82
C ASN A 292 6.18 0.55 27.34
N VAL A 293 5.46 1.39 28.06
CA VAL A 293 5.13 1.19 29.47
C VAL A 293 3.62 1.15 29.59
N SER A 294 3.11 0.10 30.21
CA SER A 294 1.67 -0.06 30.42
C SER A 294 1.36 -0.53 31.83
N GLY A 295 0.20 -0.13 32.31
CA GLY A 295 -0.34 -0.54 33.58
C GLY A 295 -1.80 -0.97 33.43
N SER A 296 -2.22 -1.96 34.21
CA SER A 296 -3.62 -2.35 34.33
C SER A 296 -4.00 -2.59 35.78
N TRP A 297 -5.21 -2.17 36.08
CA TRP A 297 -5.88 -2.44 37.37
C TRP A 297 -7.11 -3.27 37.12
N ASN A 298 -7.10 -4.48 37.62
CA ASN A 298 -8.26 -5.39 37.62
C ASN A 298 -9.07 -5.18 38.90
N ALA A 299 -10.00 -4.24 38.86
CA ALA A 299 -10.85 -3.90 40.00
C ALA A 299 -11.74 -5.06 40.44
N SER A 300 -12.05 -6.00 39.53
CA SER A 300 -12.88 -7.17 39.83
C SER A 300 -12.24 -8.10 40.88
N GLU A 301 -10.92 -8.09 41.00
CA GLU A 301 -10.18 -8.91 41.97
C GLU A 301 -10.04 -8.24 43.34
N GLU A 302 -10.56 -7.03 43.52
CA GLU A 302 -10.57 -6.35 44.80
C GLU A 302 -11.59 -6.97 45.77
N PRO A 303 -11.25 -7.12 47.06
CA PRO A 303 -12.15 -7.75 48.05
C PRO A 303 -13.49 -7.04 48.22
N TRP A 304 -13.53 -5.73 48.01
CA TRP A 304 -14.72 -4.92 48.11
C TRP A 304 -15.63 -5.00 46.90
N PHE A 305 -15.08 -5.31 45.72
CA PHE A 305 -15.78 -5.22 44.43
C PHE A 305 -17.05 -6.11 44.40
N LYS A 306 -16.90 -7.39 44.68
CA LYS A 306 -18.02 -8.34 44.68
C LYS A 306 -19.08 -8.01 45.73
N LYS A 307 -18.67 -7.42 46.87
CA LYS A 307 -19.61 -6.99 47.92
C LYS A 307 -20.43 -5.77 47.49
N THR A 308 -19.82 -4.85 46.71
CA THR A 308 -20.46 -3.59 46.32
C THR A 308 -21.37 -3.77 45.12
N PHE A 309 -20.89 -4.49 44.09
CA PHE A 309 -21.59 -4.54 42.79
C PHE A 309 -22.38 -5.81 42.56
N ASN A 310 -22.15 -6.86 43.39
CA ASN A 310 -22.80 -8.16 43.28
C ASN A 310 -22.72 -8.68 41.82
N ASN A 311 -23.87 -9.08 41.25
CA ASN A 311 -23.96 -9.55 39.84
C ASN A 311 -24.20 -8.43 38.81
N ALA A 312 -24.40 -7.19 39.25
CA ALA A 312 -24.67 -6.09 38.35
C ALA A 312 -23.44 -5.75 37.50
N LEU A 313 -22.27 -5.63 38.15
CA LEU A 313 -20.98 -5.45 37.51
C LEU A 313 -20.06 -6.59 37.93
N THR A 314 -19.76 -7.52 37.03
CA THR A 314 -19.02 -8.76 37.32
C THR A 314 -17.54 -8.67 36.96
N HIS A 315 -17.21 -7.81 36.03
CA HIS A 315 -15.83 -7.56 35.62
C HIS A 315 -15.61 -6.05 35.43
N ALA A 316 -14.47 -5.55 35.91
CA ALA A 316 -14.03 -4.19 35.66
C ALA A 316 -12.50 -4.16 35.69
N MET A 317 -11.92 -3.74 34.55
CA MET A 317 -10.49 -3.53 34.37
C MET A 317 -10.25 -2.18 33.71
N VAL A 318 -9.27 -1.45 34.19
CA VAL A 318 -8.77 -0.23 33.56
C VAL A 318 -7.32 -0.46 33.14
N ARG A 319 -6.98 -0.02 31.93
CA ARG A 319 -5.62 -0.14 31.41
C ARG A 319 -5.16 1.20 30.85
N THR A 320 -3.87 1.47 30.93
CA THR A 320 -3.24 2.62 30.32
C THR A 320 -1.88 2.24 29.77
N SER A 321 -1.49 2.87 28.69
CA SER A 321 -0.15 2.69 28.13
C SER A 321 0.38 3.97 27.50
N TYR A 322 1.70 4.10 27.53
CA TYR A 322 2.42 5.12 26.79
C TYR A 322 3.61 4.50 26.08
N SER A 323 3.75 4.81 24.80
CA SER A 323 4.75 4.16 23.94
C SER A 323 5.40 5.12 22.97
N LEU A 324 6.65 4.79 22.62
CA LEU A 324 7.34 5.26 21.42
C LEU A 324 7.51 4.06 20.49
N THR A 325 6.85 4.07 19.35
CA THR A 325 7.04 3.09 18.29
C THR A 325 7.66 3.74 17.05
N ALA A 326 8.24 2.93 16.18
CA ALA A 326 8.92 3.41 14.99
C ALA A 326 8.70 2.47 13.82
N ASP A 327 8.74 3.04 12.61
CA ASP A 327 8.67 2.32 11.34
C ASP A 327 9.80 2.83 10.42
N PRO A 328 10.55 1.95 9.74
CA PRO A 328 11.60 2.38 8.81
C PRO A 328 11.05 3.01 7.52
N GLY A 329 9.74 3.16 7.39
CA GLY A 329 9.07 3.71 6.22
C GLY A 329 9.06 2.76 5.01
N PRO A 330 8.52 3.20 3.87
CA PRO A 330 8.45 2.41 2.65
C PRO A 330 9.83 1.98 2.14
N ALA A 331 9.93 0.74 1.64
CA ALA A 331 11.20 0.16 1.15
C ALA A 331 11.82 0.91 -0.02
N THR A 332 11.05 1.71 -0.74
CA THR A 332 11.45 2.47 -1.92
C THR A 332 12.24 3.74 -1.63
N TYR A 333 12.30 4.19 -0.36
CA TYR A 333 12.87 5.51 -0.01
C TYR A 333 14.14 5.45 0.83
N THR A 334 14.90 4.36 0.70
CA THR A 334 16.09 4.15 1.50
C THR A 334 17.32 4.68 0.80
N ASN A 335 17.89 5.77 1.28
CA ASN A 335 19.08 6.40 0.72
C ASN A 335 20.24 6.41 1.72
N SER A 336 20.61 5.25 2.24
CA SER A 336 21.82 5.15 3.07
C SER A 336 23.10 5.38 2.27
N THR A 337 23.04 5.26 0.94
CA THR A 337 24.15 5.48 0.00
C THR A 337 23.63 6.19 -1.24
N GLN A 338 24.52 6.91 -1.91
CA GLN A 338 24.23 7.45 -3.23
C GLN A 338 23.95 6.32 -4.23
N ILE A 339 22.86 6.43 -4.98
CA ILE A 339 22.50 5.49 -6.04
C ILE A 339 22.92 6.08 -7.38
N LEU A 340 23.77 5.35 -8.08
CA LEU A 340 24.22 5.68 -9.43
C LEU A 340 23.48 4.79 -10.43
N LYS A 341 23.04 5.38 -11.53
CA LYS A 341 22.46 4.65 -12.67
C LYS A 341 23.28 4.91 -13.92
N ALA A 342 23.50 3.86 -14.69
CA ALA A 342 23.97 4.01 -16.04
C ALA A 342 22.84 4.57 -16.92
N TYR A 343 23.15 5.48 -17.82
CA TYR A 343 22.21 6.00 -18.82
C TYR A 343 22.94 6.21 -20.15
N THR A 344 22.19 6.21 -21.22
CA THR A 344 22.70 6.56 -22.55
C THR A 344 22.30 7.99 -22.83
N PRO A 345 23.27 8.96 -22.89
CA PRO A 345 22.95 10.34 -23.23
C PRO A 345 22.37 10.43 -24.63
N TYR A 346 21.39 11.30 -24.82
CA TYR A 346 20.88 11.60 -26.14
C TYR A 346 22.00 12.23 -26.99
N ARG A 347 22.23 11.68 -28.18
CA ARG A 347 23.14 12.20 -29.17
C ARG A 347 22.39 12.41 -30.49
N ILE A 348 22.61 13.56 -31.11
CA ILE A 348 22.01 13.90 -32.42
C ILE A 348 22.48 12.94 -33.51
N VAL A 349 23.72 12.43 -33.42
CA VAL A 349 24.28 11.44 -34.33
C VAL A 349 24.27 10.08 -33.67
N GLY A 350 23.39 9.18 -34.15
CA GLY A 350 23.08 7.90 -33.52
C GLY A 350 24.15 6.80 -33.62
N THR A 351 25.32 7.07 -34.27
CA THR A 351 26.39 6.08 -34.46
C THR A 351 27.27 5.86 -33.24
N ASP A 352 27.40 6.88 -32.38
CA ASP A 352 28.29 6.83 -31.23
C ASP A 352 27.46 6.83 -29.92
N LYS A 353 27.05 5.64 -29.48
CA LYS A 353 26.37 5.48 -28.21
C LYS A 353 27.39 5.51 -27.09
N GLU A 354 27.43 6.60 -26.35
CA GLU A 354 28.19 6.69 -25.11
C GLU A 354 27.31 6.20 -23.95
N SER A 355 27.89 5.47 -23.03
CA SER A 355 27.27 5.21 -21.73
C SER A 355 27.77 6.22 -20.71
N GLY A 356 26.86 6.85 -20.01
CA GLY A 356 27.14 7.76 -18.91
C GLY A 356 26.72 7.16 -17.57
N ILE A 357 27.20 7.76 -16.49
CA ILE A 357 26.73 7.46 -15.12
C ILE A 357 26.12 8.73 -14.57
N MET A 358 24.89 8.64 -14.09
CA MET A 358 24.21 9.74 -13.40
C MET A 358 23.86 9.36 -11.99
N THR A 359 23.82 10.34 -11.10
CA THR A 359 23.24 10.16 -9.77
C THR A 359 21.73 10.04 -9.90
N SER A 360 21.17 8.88 -9.56
CA SER A 360 19.73 8.68 -9.48
C SER A 360 19.17 9.22 -8.17
N GLU A 361 19.89 8.97 -7.07
CA GLU A 361 19.48 9.41 -5.73
C GLU A 361 20.71 9.81 -4.92
N LEU A 362 20.61 10.94 -4.25
CA LEU A 362 21.65 11.42 -3.33
C LEU A 362 21.54 10.71 -1.99
N GLU A 363 22.70 10.50 -1.36
CA GLU A 363 22.76 9.99 0.02
C GLU A 363 22.00 10.93 0.97
N ASN A 364 21.16 10.34 1.85
CA ASN A 364 20.59 11.00 2.99
C ASN A 364 21.05 10.32 4.29
N SER A 365 22.20 10.76 4.81
CA SER A 365 22.80 10.20 6.03
C SER A 365 21.94 10.42 7.28
N GLN A 366 21.00 11.38 7.24
CA GLN A 366 20.13 11.76 8.34
C GLN A 366 18.73 11.14 8.26
N LEU A 367 18.42 10.39 7.21
CA LEU A 367 17.13 9.73 7.08
C LEU A 367 16.92 8.75 8.25
N THR A 368 15.91 9.00 9.06
CA THR A 368 15.60 8.21 10.26
C THR A 368 14.21 7.61 10.18
N TYR A 369 13.88 6.76 11.15
CA TYR A 369 12.57 6.15 11.31
C TYR A 369 11.46 7.18 11.39
N GLU A 370 10.30 6.85 10.83
CA GLU A 370 9.04 7.46 11.21
C GLU A 370 8.73 7.05 12.66
N LYS A 371 8.35 8.00 13.49
CA LYS A 371 8.18 7.78 14.93
C LYS A 371 6.77 8.12 15.36
N LYS A 372 6.28 7.40 16.36
CA LYS A 372 4.95 7.62 16.90
C LYS A 372 4.98 7.54 18.42
N HIS A 373 4.64 8.63 19.09
CA HIS A 373 4.21 8.60 20.48
C HIS A 373 2.71 8.28 20.54
N GLU A 374 2.34 7.35 21.39
CA GLU A 374 0.95 7.00 21.59
C GLU A 374 0.64 6.87 23.08
N PHE A 375 -0.38 7.58 23.53
CA PHE A 375 -1.02 7.38 24.82
C PHE A 375 -2.37 6.71 24.60
N ASN A 376 -2.63 5.63 25.36
CA ASN A 376 -3.90 4.91 25.32
C ASN A 376 -4.41 4.74 26.75
N ILE A 377 -5.75 4.92 26.92
CA ILE A 377 -6.48 4.56 28.13
C ILE A 377 -7.71 3.76 27.74
N GLY A 378 -7.92 2.62 28.38
CA GLY A 378 -9.03 1.74 28.08
C GLY A 378 -9.67 1.15 29.33
N SER A 379 -10.89 0.67 29.16
CA SER A 379 -11.63 -0.05 30.19
C SER A 379 -12.34 -1.27 29.62
N GLU A 380 -12.41 -2.30 30.41
CA GLU A 380 -13.18 -3.51 30.12
C GLU A 380 -14.19 -3.74 31.25
N LEU A 381 -15.47 -3.78 30.91
CA LEU A 381 -16.56 -3.88 31.84
C LEU A 381 -17.46 -5.08 31.48
N GLY A 382 -17.77 -5.93 32.44
CA GLY A 382 -18.68 -7.05 32.28
C GLY A 382 -19.86 -6.93 33.22
N PHE A 383 -21.06 -6.90 32.68
CA PHE A 383 -22.30 -6.74 33.43
C PHE A 383 -23.13 -8.03 33.40
N LEU A 384 -23.96 -8.22 34.43
CA LEU A 384 -24.97 -9.30 34.52
C LEU A 384 -24.36 -10.71 34.28
N ASN A 385 -23.33 -11.06 35.03
CA ASN A 385 -22.53 -12.28 34.85
C ASN A 385 -21.92 -12.39 33.43
N ASN A 386 -21.32 -11.28 32.95
CA ASN A 386 -20.71 -11.16 31.62
C ASN A 386 -21.67 -11.39 30.45
N ARG A 387 -22.97 -11.17 30.66
CA ARG A 387 -23.94 -11.16 29.56
C ARG A 387 -23.79 -9.94 28.67
N ILE A 388 -23.30 -8.83 29.23
CA ILE A 388 -22.96 -7.61 28.50
C ILE A 388 -21.49 -7.33 28.80
N ASN A 389 -20.66 -7.34 27.76
CA ASN A 389 -19.25 -6.99 27.85
C ASN A 389 -19.03 -5.72 27.03
N VAL A 390 -18.40 -4.74 27.64
CA VAL A 390 -18.11 -3.42 27.03
C VAL A 390 -16.61 -3.18 27.12
N THR A 391 -15.99 -2.92 26.00
CA THR A 391 -14.59 -2.46 25.92
C THR A 391 -14.60 -1.06 25.31
N PHE A 392 -13.96 -0.14 25.99
CA PHE A 392 -13.81 1.23 25.53
C PHE A 392 -12.34 1.61 25.57
N ASP A 393 -11.82 2.17 24.47
CA ASP A 393 -10.45 2.66 24.35
C ASP A 393 -10.48 4.10 23.80
N PHE A 394 -9.60 4.91 24.35
CA PHE A 394 -9.32 6.25 23.85
C PHE A 394 -7.82 6.43 23.67
N PHE A 395 -7.40 6.98 22.53
CA PHE A 395 -5.99 7.16 22.20
C PHE A 395 -5.68 8.53 21.63
N TRP A 396 -4.45 9.01 21.92
CA TRP A 396 -3.78 10.12 21.26
C TRP A 396 -2.48 9.65 20.65
N ARG A 397 -2.25 10.01 19.41
CA ARG A 397 -1.05 9.70 18.65
C ARG A 397 -0.42 10.97 18.13
N ASN A 398 0.90 11.07 18.27
CA ASN A 398 1.70 12.08 17.60
C ASN A 398 2.73 11.35 16.73
N ASN A 399 2.49 11.37 15.42
CA ASN A 399 3.39 10.80 14.43
C ASN A 399 4.32 11.93 13.97
N PHE A 400 5.60 11.71 14.04
CA PHE A 400 6.62 12.71 13.68
C PHE A 400 7.77 12.06 12.93
N ASP A 401 8.59 12.89 12.29
CA ASP A 401 9.63 12.43 11.38
C ASP A 401 9.06 11.58 10.21
N LEU A 402 7.81 11.83 9.79
CA LEU A 402 7.21 11.12 8.65
C LEU A 402 7.99 11.40 7.38
N ILE A 403 8.24 10.35 6.60
CA ILE A 403 9.04 10.41 5.38
C ILE A 403 8.18 10.86 4.21
N GLY A 404 8.60 11.93 3.56
CA GLY A 404 7.92 12.48 2.40
C GLY A 404 8.88 13.11 1.39
N PRO A 405 8.41 13.39 0.17
CA PRO A 405 9.19 14.07 -0.84
C PRO A 405 9.36 15.55 -0.51
N ILE A 406 10.57 16.06 -0.71
CA ILE A 406 10.87 17.50 -0.67
C ILE A 406 11.52 17.95 -1.97
N ALA A 407 11.18 19.15 -2.42
CA ALA A 407 11.89 19.80 -3.52
C ALA A 407 13.29 20.22 -3.07
N THR A 408 14.28 20.00 -3.91
CA THR A 408 15.65 20.44 -3.71
C THR A 408 15.99 21.57 -4.68
N GLN A 409 17.14 22.21 -4.46
CA GLN A 409 17.65 23.23 -5.40
C GLN A 409 18.27 22.63 -6.68
N GLY A 410 18.09 21.33 -6.93
CA GLY A 410 18.67 20.64 -8.10
C GLY A 410 20.17 20.34 -7.98
N VAL A 411 20.79 20.61 -6.84
CA VAL A 411 22.21 20.29 -6.60
C VAL A 411 22.40 18.77 -6.69
N GLY A 412 23.36 18.33 -7.49
CA GLY A 412 23.58 16.92 -7.78
C GLY A 412 22.60 16.31 -8.80
N GLY A 413 21.79 17.14 -9.49
CA GLY A 413 20.84 16.71 -10.53
C GLY A 413 19.52 16.15 -10.00
N GLN A 414 19.28 16.18 -8.69
CA GLN A 414 18.05 15.67 -8.09
C GLN A 414 17.14 16.83 -7.66
N VAL A 415 15.95 16.92 -8.24
CA VAL A 415 14.95 17.97 -7.92
C VAL A 415 13.99 17.57 -6.81
N ILE A 416 13.83 16.26 -6.55
CA ILE A 416 13.01 15.71 -5.48
C ILE A 416 13.86 14.75 -4.65
N ARG A 417 13.72 14.81 -3.34
CA ARG A 417 14.43 13.94 -2.39
C ARG A 417 13.46 13.51 -1.28
N TYR A 418 13.65 12.32 -0.75
CA TYR A 418 12.90 11.87 0.43
C TYR A 418 13.65 12.23 1.71
N ALA A 419 12.92 12.77 2.68
CA ALA A 419 13.43 13.16 3.98
C ALA A 419 12.33 13.05 5.04
N ASN A 420 12.68 13.17 6.31
CA ASN A 420 11.72 13.27 7.41
C ASN A 420 11.14 14.70 7.42
N THR A 421 9.91 14.87 6.93
CA THR A 421 9.36 16.16 6.52
C THR A 421 8.03 16.53 7.14
N ALA A 422 7.35 15.59 7.79
CA ALA A 422 6.00 15.84 8.25
C ALA A 422 5.74 15.36 9.68
N THR A 423 4.78 16.00 10.31
CA THR A 423 4.23 15.61 11.61
C THR A 423 2.71 15.58 11.51
N MET A 424 2.08 14.57 12.11
CA MET A 424 0.64 14.37 12.10
C MET A 424 0.15 13.95 13.48
N LYS A 425 -0.95 14.51 13.94
CA LYS A 425 -1.66 14.08 15.13
C LYS A 425 -2.87 13.25 14.78
N SER A 426 -3.19 12.29 15.62
CA SER A 426 -4.41 11.49 15.52
C SER A 426 -4.99 11.30 16.91
N GLN A 427 -6.29 11.32 17.00
CA GLN A 427 -7.02 10.94 18.20
C GLN A 427 -8.24 10.12 17.82
N GLY A 428 -8.60 9.19 18.70
CA GLY A 428 -9.74 8.33 18.42
C GLY A 428 -10.29 7.65 19.65
N GLN A 429 -11.50 7.17 19.48
CA GLN A 429 -12.21 6.37 20.47
C GLN A 429 -12.81 5.14 19.82
N GLU A 430 -12.71 4.05 20.51
CA GLU A 430 -13.19 2.74 20.07
C GLU A 430 -14.09 2.15 21.14
N LEU A 431 -15.25 1.67 20.72
CA LEU A 431 -16.22 1.02 21.58
C LEU A 431 -16.57 -0.35 20.99
N SER A 432 -16.42 -1.39 21.80
CA SER A 432 -16.90 -2.73 21.48
C SER A 432 -17.90 -3.18 22.54
N VAL A 433 -19.09 -3.58 22.10
CA VAL A 433 -20.15 -4.07 22.97
C VAL A 433 -20.57 -5.45 22.50
N GLN A 434 -20.43 -6.44 23.36
CA GLN A 434 -20.94 -7.78 23.14
C GLN A 434 -22.06 -8.07 24.10
N THR A 435 -23.22 -8.48 23.59
CA THR A 435 -24.37 -8.87 24.45
C THR A 435 -24.84 -10.28 24.15
N THR A 436 -25.03 -11.06 25.19
CA THR A 436 -25.71 -12.34 25.11
C THR A 436 -27.18 -12.11 25.42
N ASN A 437 -28.00 -11.89 24.38
CA ASN A 437 -29.40 -11.52 24.50
C ASN A 437 -30.23 -12.67 25.05
N ILE A 438 -30.05 -13.85 24.47
CA ILE A 438 -30.72 -15.08 24.90
C ILE A 438 -29.68 -16.19 25.01
N LYS A 439 -29.74 -16.95 26.08
CA LYS A 439 -28.94 -18.17 26.27
C LYS A 439 -29.75 -19.20 27.01
N ASN A 440 -30.22 -20.22 26.30
CA ASN A 440 -30.87 -21.39 26.86
C ASN A 440 -30.42 -22.68 26.12
N ASN A 441 -30.94 -23.85 26.49
CA ASN A 441 -30.51 -25.12 25.90
C ASN A 441 -30.72 -25.23 24.39
N ASN A 442 -31.69 -24.49 23.82
CA ASN A 442 -32.09 -24.61 22.41
C ASN A 442 -31.73 -23.38 21.58
N LEU A 443 -31.57 -22.22 22.21
CA LEU A 443 -31.37 -20.95 21.53
C LEU A 443 -30.28 -20.12 22.22
N THR A 444 -29.30 -19.71 21.46
CA THR A 444 -28.31 -18.71 21.90
C THR A 444 -28.31 -17.58 20.85
N TRP A 445 -28.48 -16.35 21.31
CA TRP A 445 -28.40 -15.15 20.50
C TRP A 445 -27.40 -14.19 21.10
N VAL A 446 -26.36 -13.87 20.32
CA VAL A 446 -25.29 -12.94 20.67
C VAL A 446 -25.27 -11.80 19.66
N THR A 447 -25.16 -10.57 20.15
CA THR A 447 -24.98 -9.36 19.33
C THR A 447 -23.62 -8.74 19.65
N ASN A 448 -22.88 -8.36 18.60
CA ASN A 448 -21.61 -7.65 18.69
C ASN A 448 -21.76 -6.31 17.97
N VAL A 449 -21.40 -5.22 18.63
CA VAL A 449 -21.38 -3.86 18.08
C VAL A 449 -19.96 -3.33 18.22
N ILE A 450 -19.39 -2.87 17.13
CA ILE A 450 -18.10 -2.17 17.11
C ILE A 450 -18.33 -0.77 16.52
N PHE A 451 -17.79 0.22 17.19
CA PHE A 451 -17.80 1.61 16.76
C PHE A 451 -16.39 2.17 16.94
N SER A 452 -15.89 2.86 15.92
CA SER A 452 -14.62 3.59 15.97
C SER A 452 -14.81 4.96 15.34
N HIS A 453 -14.30 5.98 16.03
CA HIS A 453 -14.20 7.34 15.50
C HIS A 453 -12.77 7.82 15.61
N VAL A 454 -12.17 8.21 14.47
CA VAL A 454 -10.76 8.65 14.39
C VAL A 454 -10.69 9.95 13.62
N THR A 455 -9.96 10.92 14.15
CA THR A 455 -9.62 12.18 13.48
C THR A 455 -8.11 12.28 13.34
N THR A 456 -7.65 12.82 12.22
CA THR A 456 -6.24 13.05 11.91
C THR A 456 -6.05 14.50 11.48
N GLU A 457 -4.87 15.07 11.77
CA GLU A 457 -4.48 16.41 11.36
C GLU A 457 -2.98 16.45 11.08
N VAL A 458 -2.60 16.95 9.92
CA VAL A 458 -1.21 17.22 9.57
C VAL A 458 -0.80 18.54 10.23
N THR A 459 0.09 18.49 11.21
CA THR A 459 0.47 19.64 12.02
C THR A 459 1.71 20.37 11.51
N SER A 460 2.50 19.71 10.67
CA SER A 460 3.64 20.32 10.00
C SER A 460 3.96 19.55 8.73
N LEU A 461 4.25 20.30 7.65
CA LEU A 461 4.62 19.73 6.37
C LEU A 461 5.65 20.64 5.66
N MET A 462 6.85 20.12 5.38
CA MET A 462 7.90 20.89 4.72
C MET A 462 7.65 21.09 3.21
N SER A 463 6.89 20.19 2.58
CA SER A 463 6.52 20.31 1.17
C SER A 463 5.22 21.09 1.02
N GLN A 464 5.21 22.08 0.14
CA GLN A 464 4.00 22.86 -0.17
C GLN A 464 3.42 22.37 -1.51
N ALA A 465 2.15 21.97 -1.47
CA ALA A 465 1.40 21.58 -2.65
C ALA A 465 1.09 22.80 -3.53
N ARG A 466 1.11 22.62 -4.84
CA ARG A 466 0.56 23.60 -5.78
C ARG A 466 -0.96 23.51 -5.77
N THR A 467 -1.63 24.61 -6.16
CA THR A 467 -3.09 24.60 -6.35
C THR A 467 -3.54 23.44 -7.23
N ILE A 468 -2.84 23.16 -8.35
CA ILE A 468 -3.20 22.06 -9.24
C ILE A 468 -3.10 20.69 -8.57
N ASP A 469 -2.12 20.48 -7.71
CA ASP A 469 -1.94 19.20 -7.00
C ASP A 469 -3.14 18.90 -6.06
N LEU A 470 -3.78 19.97 -5.53
CA LEU A 470 -4.92 19.90 -4.62
C LEU A 470 -6.27 19.70 -5.33
N VAL A 471 -6.43 20.25 -6.53
CA VAL A 471 -7.72 20.29 -7.24
C VAL A 471 -7.80 19.36 -8.44
N ASN A 472 -6.67 18.78 -8.89
CA ASN A 472 -6.64 17.87 -10.03
C ASN A 472 -7.48 16.60 -9.78
N GLY A 473 -8.23 16.17 -10.80
CA GLY A 473 -9.03 14.94 -10.77
C GLY A 473 -8.23 13.68 -10.47
N GLU A 474 -6.95 13.61 -10.87
CA GLU A 474 -6.05 12.51 -10.54
C GLU A 474 -5.77 12.39 -9.04
N ALA A 475 -5.95 13.45 -8.26
CA ALA A 475 -5.91 13.42 -6.80
C ALA A 475 -7.18 12.83 -6.17
N SER A 476 -7.80 11.83 -6.81
CA SER A 476 -8.98 11.13 -6.28
C SER A 476 -8.73 10.48 -4.92
N SER A 477 -7.46 10.18 -4.60
CA SER A 477 -7.03 9.68 -3.28
C SER A 477 -6.85 10.78 -2.24
N GLY A 478 -7.14 12.05 -2.55
CA GLY A 478 -6.89 13.20 -1.71
C GLY A 478 -5.41 13.61 -1.66
N PHE A 479 -5.15 14.78 -1.13
CA PHE A 479 -3.81 15.34 -1.00
C PHE A 479 -3.51 15.77 0.44
N THR A 480 -2.23 15.76 0.82
CA THR A 480 -1.79 16.13 2.17
C THR A 480 -1.47 17.63 2.24
N MET A 481 -2.12 18.34 3.15
CA MET A 481 -1.91 19.76 3.41
C MET A 481 -1.88 20.03 4.92
N GLU A 482 -1.02 20.95 5.35
CA GLU A 482 -0.91 21.34 6.76
C GLU A 482 -2.22 21.97 7.27
N GLY A 483 -2.64 21.59 8.48
CA GLY A 483 -3.89 22.01 9.11
C GLY A 483 -5.11 21.16 8.74
N TYR A 484 -4.94 20.15 7.87
CA TYR A 484 -6.04 19.31 7.39
C TYR A 484 -5.75 17.82 7.64
N PRO A 485 -6.77 16.97 7.55
CA PRO A 485 -6.58 15.53 7.60
C PRO A 485 -5.63 15.04 6.49
N HIS A 486 -4.94 13.95 6.76
CA HIS A 486 -4.23 13.23 5.72
C HIS A 486 -5.21 12.82 4.60
N ARG A 487 -4.82 13.04 3.34
CA ARG A 487 -5.67 12.80 2.15
C ARG A 487 -6.99 13.61 2.16
N ALA A 488 -6.85 14.91 2.28
CA ALA A 488 -7.94 15.86 2.17
C ALA A 488 -8.32 16.13 0.71
N ILE A 489 -9.61 16.31 0.43
CA ILE A 489 -10.13 16.75 -0.87
C ILE A 489 -10.39 18.24 -0.81
N PHE A 490 -9.91 18.94 -1.84
CA PHE A 490 -10.14 20.38 -2.01
C PHE A 490 -10.82 20.65 -3.34
N SER A 491 -11.62 21.71 -3.39
CA SER A 491 -12.26 22.20 -4.62
C SER A 491 -12.03 23.69 -4.81
N MET A 492 -12.18 24.13 -6.07
CA MET A 492 -12.20 25.55 -6.41
C MET A 492 -13.50 26.19 -5.92
N PRO A 493 -13.48 27.42 -5.37
CA PRO A 493 -14.68 28.10 -4.89
C PRO A 493 -15.54 28.59 -6.06
N PHE A 494 -16.38 27.71 -6.58
CA PHE A 494 -17.29 27.96 -7.70
C PHE A 494 -18.36 29.01 -7.32
N GLN A 495 -18.58 30.00 -8.17
CA GLN A 495 -19.50 31.13 -7.94
C GLN A 495 -20.66 31.20 -8.94
N GLY A 496 -20.67 30.31 -9.94
CA GLY A 496 -21.70 30.28 -10.96
C GLY A 496 -21.14 30.28 -12.37
N LEU A 497 -22.01 30.58 -13.33
CA LEU A 497 -21.68 30.66 -14.74
C LEU A 497 -21.82 32.08 -15.24
N THR A 498 -20.96 32.47 -16.19
CA THR A 498 -21.14 33.70 -16.96
C THR A 498 -22.35 33.60 -17.90
N ASP A 499 -22.78 34.68 -18.52
CA ASP A 499 -23.84 34.69 -19.55
C ASP A 499 -23.54 33.78 -20.74
N LYS A 500 -22.27 33.42 -20.93
CA LYS A 500 -21.80 32.49 -21.96
C LYS A 500 -21.70 31.02 -21.47
N GLY A 501 -22.12 30.73 -20.25
CA GLY A 501 -22.05 29.40 -19.65
C GLY A 501 -20.65 28.99 -19.19
N ILE A 502 -19.69 29.93 -19.06
CA ILE A 502 -18.34 29.64 -18.58
C ILE A 502 -18.34 29.69 -17.04
N PRO A 503 -17.79 28.68 -16.33
CA PRO A 503 -17.71 28.68 -14.88
C PRO A 503 -16.81 29.80 -14.35
N THR A 504 -17.23 30.40 -13.22
CA THR A 504 -16.51 31.45 -12.50
C THR A 504 -16.16 30.98 -11.09
N TYR A 505 -14.98 31.38 -10.64
CA TYR A 505 -14.39 31.01 -9.35
C TYR A 505 -13.85 32.25 -8.63
N LEU A 506 -13.66 32.17 -7.34
CA LEU A 506 -12.82 33.12 -6.62
C LEU A 506 -11.35 32.71 -6.75
N ASN A 507 -10.48 33.65 -7.09
CA ASN A 507 -9.03 33.44 -7.09
C ASN A 507 -8.43 33.69 -5.70
N GLU A 508 -7.11 33.56 -5.57
CA GLU A 508 -6.37 33.78 -4.32
C GLU A 508 -6.46 35.21 -3.77
N LYS A 509 -6.88 36.17 -4.60
CA LYS A 509 -7.11 37.57 -4.22
C LYS A 509 -8.57 37.86 -3.79
N GLY A 510 -9.45 36.85 -3.90
CA GLY A 510 -10.87 36.97 -3.65
C GLY A 510 -11.64 37.63 -4.82
N GLU A 511 -11.06 37.71 -6.00
CA GLU A 511 -11.68 38.28 -7.20
C GLU A 511 -12.40 37.20 -8.01
N LEU A 512 -13.56 37.57 -8.57
CA LEU A 512 -14.33 36.70 -9.43
C LEU A 512 -13.69 36.61 -10.81
N THR A 513 -13.28 35.39 -11.20
CA THR A 513 -12.60 35.18 -12.48
C THR A 513 -13.00 33.84 -13.11
N SER A 514 -12.80 33.72 -14.42
CA SER A 514 -12.90 32.47 -15.18
C SER A 514 -11.56 32.05 -15.80
N THR A 515 -10.55 32.91 -15.76
CA THR A 515 -9.28 32.70 -16.46
C THR A 515 -8.04 33.06 -15.65
N ASP A 516 -8.15 33.98 -14.68
CA ASP A 516 -7.02 34.42 -13.86
C ASP A 516 -6.89 33.55 -12.59
N LEU A 517 -6.40 32.32 -12.78
CA LEU A 517 -6.18 31.32 -11.75
C LEU A 517 -4.73 30.84 -11.82
N ASP A 518 -3.99 31.01 -10.72
CA ASP A 518 -2.60 30.52 -10.64
C ASP A 518 -2.56 29.09 -10.08
N PHE A 519 -2.64 28.12 -10.98
CA PHE A 519 -2.54 26.71 -10.64
C PHE A 519 -1.15 26.28 -10.15
N GLN A 520 -0.11 27.07 -10.36
CA GLN A 520 1.24 26.78 -9.88
C GLN A 520 1.53 27.39 -8.50
N ASN A 521 0.61 28.18 -7.96
CA ASN A 521 0.74 28.81 -6.66
C ASN A 521 0.92 27.76 -5.56
N ARG A 522 1.89 28.00 -4.68
CA ARG A 522 2.18 27.15 -3.51
C ARG A 522 1.91 27.85 -2.18
N ASN A 523 1.81 29.18 -2.19
CA ASN A 523 1.85 30.00 -0.97
C ASN A 523 0.46 30.50 -0.52
N SER A 524 -0.54 30.41 -1.38
CA SER A 524 -1.86 31.02 -1.14
C SER A 524 -3.00 30.06 -1.49
N ASN A 525 -2.97 28.85 -0.92
CA ASN A 525 -4.00 27.83 -1.18
C ASN A 525 -5.20 27.91 -0.20
N GLY A 526 -5.18 28.86 0.75
CA GLY A 526 -6.23 28.99 1.77
C GLY A 526 -7.60 29.45 1.26
N TYR A 527 -7.71 29.84 -0.01
CA TYR A 527 -8.99 30.17 -0.65
C TYR A 527 -9.75 28.95 -1.16
N LEU A 528 -9.09 27.79 -1.29
CA LEU A 528 -9.72 26.55 -1.69
C LEU A 528 -10.71 26.05 -0.64
N ILE A 529 -11.79 25.43 -1.09
CA ILE A 529 -12.79 24.84 -0.20
C ILE A 529 -12.33 23.44 0.19
N TYR A 530 -12.22 23.20 1.50
CA TYR A 530 -12.03 21.86 2.04
C TYR A 530 -13.36 21.10 2.04
N GLU A 531 -13.44 20.01 1.29
CA GLU A 531 -14.65 19.18 1.15
C GLU A 531 -14.71 18.06 2.19
N GLY A 532 -13.58 17.52 2.59
CA GLY A 532 -13.50 16.44 3.58
C GLY A 532 -12.36 15.46 3.33
N PRO A 533 -12.17 14.47 4.23
CA PRO A 533 -11.18 13.43 4.08
C PRO A 533 -11.66 12.33 3.13
N THR A 534 -10.74 11.68 2.42
CA THR A 534 -11.06 10.46 1.66
C THR A 534 -11.20 9.23 2.56
N GLU A 535 -10.60 9.27 3.73
CA GLU A 535 -10.67 8.19 4.72
C GLU A 535 -11.88 8.38 5.64
N PRO A 536 -12.66 7.32 5.91
CA PRO A 536 -13.81 7.44 6.79
C PRO A 536 -13.38 7.78 8.21
N THR A 537 -14.04 8.77 8.82
CA THR A 537 -13.81 9.15 10.21
C THR A 537 -14.58 8.28 11.21
N ILE A 538 -15.65 7.63 10.76
CA ILE A 538 -16.47 6.73 11.56
C ILE A 538 -16.53 5.37 10.84
N THR A 539 -16.16 4.31 11.56
CA THR A 539 -16.25 2.94 11.06
C THR A 539 -16.82 2.02 12.13
N GLY A 540 -17.43 0.95 11.72
CA GLY A 540 -17.89 -0.04 12.67
C GLY A 540 -18.62 -1.21 12.05
N SER A 541 -19.18 -2.03 12.95
CA SER A 541 -19.92 -3.22 12.55
C SER A 541 -21.01 -3.59 13.54
N LEU A 542 -22.04 -4.24 13.02
CA LEU A 542 -23.10 -4.88 13.80
C LEU A 542 -23.19 -6.34 13.39
N GLY A 543 -22.86 -7.23 14.31
CA GLY A 543 -22.91 -8.68 14.12
C GLY A 543 -23.99 -9.31 14.98
N ASN A 544 -24.75 -10.25 14.43
CA ASN A 544 -25.68 -11.09 15.17
C ASN A 544 -25.39 -12.55 14.88
N GLU A 545 -25.21 -13.33 15.92
CA GLU A 545 -25.07 -14.78 15.86
C GLU A 545 -26.25 -15.42 16.57
N ILE A 546 -27.04 -16.23 15.86
CA ILE A 546 -28.17 -16.95 16.37
C ILE A 546 -27.91 -18.44 16.16
N LYS A 547 -27.81 -19.20 17.27
CA LYS A 547 -27.75 -20.67 17.28
C LYS A 547 -29.06 -21.22 17.78
N TRP A 548 -29.75 -21.99 16.96
CA TRP A 548 -30.98 -22.66 17.30
C TRP A 548 -30.87 -24.16 17.02
N LYS A 549 -30.72 -24.94 18.05
CA LYS A 549 -30.43 -26.38 17.95
C LYS A 549 -29.19 -26.62 17.08
N ASN A 550 -29.37 -27.27 15.93
CA ASN A 550 -28.32 -27.59 14.96
C ASN A 550 -28.10 -26.49 13.89
N TRP A 551 -28.89 -25.40 13.90
CA TRP A 551 -28.80 -24.31 12.96
C TRP A 551 -27.97 -23.16 13.53
N ARG A 552 -27.15 -22.54 12.68
CA ARG A 552 -26.41 -21.32 13.02
C ARG A 552 -26.62 -20.30 11.92
N LEU A 553 -27.07 -19.12 12.31
CA LEU A 553 -27.22 -17.96 11.44
C LEU A 553 -26.26 -16.86 11.95
N ASN A 554 -25.42 -16.36 11.03
CA ASN A 554 -24.58 -15.20 11.28
C ASN A 554 -24.99 -14.10 10.30
N VAL A 555 -25.33 -12.93 10.83
CA VAL A 555 -25.58 -11.71 10.04
C VAL A 555 -24.57 -10.67 10.46
N PHE A 556 -23.81 -10.15 9.51
CA PHE A 556 -22.75 -9.19 9.78
C PHE A 556 -22.89 -7.99 8.84
N LEU A 557 -23.06 -6.81 9.42
CA LEU A 557 -23.16 -5.53 8.74
C LEU A 557 -21.95 -4.68 9.10
N THR A 558 -21.23 -4.17 8.11
CA THR A 558 -20.18 -3.17 8.30
C THR A 558 -20.65 -1.82 7.79
N TYR A 559 -20.18 -0.75 8.41
CA TYR A 559 -20.50 0.61 7.99
C TYR A 559 -19.26 1.51 8.09
N SER A 560 -19.21 2.52 7.20
CA SER A 560 -18.20 3.57 7.23
C SER A 560 -18.84 4.87 6.78
N PHE A 561 -18.56 5.96 7.51
CA PHE A 561 -19.10 7.29 7.26
C PHE A 561 -18.03 8.37 7.37
N GLY A 562 -18.30 9.54 6.80
CA GLY A 562 -17.42 10.71 6.89
C GLY A 562 -16.23 10.65 5.92
N SER A 563 -16.30 9.83 4.88
CA SER A 563 -15.38 9.87 3.75
C SER A 563 -16.01 10.58 2.56
N TYR A 564 -15.16 11.25 1.78
CA TYR A 564 -15.55 11.98 0.58
C TYR A 564 -14.84 11.39 -0.63
N VAL A 565 -15.50 11.44 -1.77
CA VAL A 565 -14.97 10.91 -3.04
C VAL A 565 -15.19 11.97 -4.11
N ARG A 566 -14.16 12.22 -4.90
CA ARG A 566 -14.29 13.02 -6.11
C ARG A 566 -14.91 12.17 -7.21
N LEU A 567 -15.98 12.66 -7.80
CA LEU A 567 -16.64 12.01 -8.93
C LEU A 567 -16.15 12.64 -10.23
N ASP A 568 -15.55 11.84 -11.10
CA ASP A 568 -15.22 12.22 -12.47
C ASP A 568 -16.49 12.10 -13.33
N LEU A 569 -17.34 13.10 -13.24
CA LEU A 569 -18.52 13.21 -14.11
C LEU A 569 -18.14 14.06 -15.32
N SER A 570 -18.20 13.49 -16.52
CA SER A 570 -18.09 14.28 -17.73
C SER A 570 -19.32 15.19 -17.87
N LEU A 571 -19.16 16.37 -18.48
CA LEU A 571 -20.25 17.31 -18.76
C LEU A 571 -21.38 16.65 -19.56
N ILE A 572 -21.11 15.64 -20.36
CA ILE A 572 -22.09 14.84 -21.10
C ILE A 572 -23.02 14.10 -20.13
N HIS A 573 -22.53 13.56 -19.03
CA HIS A 573 -23.35 12.88 -18.03
C HIS A 573 -24.17 13.85 -17.19
N ILE A 574 -23.75 15.10 -17.07
CA ILE A 574 -24.48 16.16 -16.35
C ILE A 574 -25.57 16.77 -17.23
N SER A 575 -25.32 16.91 -18.55
CA SER A 575 -26.25 17.54 -19.49
C SER A 575 -27.33 16.60 -20.04
N GLU A 576 -27.17 15.30 -19.91
CA GLU A 576 -28.16 14.28 -20.30
C GLU A 576 -28.58 13.37 -19.13
N PRO A 577 -29.15 13.89 -18.05
CA PRO A 577 -29.47 13.05 -16.88
C PRO A 577 -30.66 12.09 -17.08
N THR A 578 -31.31 12.08 -18.22
CA THR A 578 -32.65 11.46 -18.34
C THR A 578 -32.95 10.79 -19.66
N ARG A 579 -32.02 10.23 -20.38
CA ARG A 579 -32.40 9.24 -21.37
C ARG A 579 -32.41 7.86 -20.71
N PRO A 580 -33.59 7.28 -20.40
CA PRO A 580 -33.65 5.87 -20.06
C PRO A 580 -33.31 5.10 -21.34
N TYR A 581 -32.24 4.33 -21.27
CA TYR A 581 -31.91 3.36 -22.29
C TYR A 581 -32.75 2.09 -22.11
#